data_bd1e2f8ddede999b4be5ca83fcb7fb9e
#
_entry.id   bd1e2f8ddede999b4be5ca83fcb7fb9e
#
_cell.length_a   1.000
_cell.length_b   1.000
_cell.length_c   1.000
_cell.angle_alpha   90.00
_cell.angle_beta   90.00
_cell.angle_gamma   90.00
#
_symmetry.space_group_name_H-M   'P 1'
#
loop_
_entity.id
_entity.type
_entity.pdbx_description
1 polymer ?
#
loop_
_entity_poly.entity_id
_entity_poly.type
_entity_poly.pdbx_seq_one_letter_code
_entity_poly.pdbx_strand_id
1 'polypeptide(L)'
;MSLARQDEGQIDVIQGNLPVYENPAEVVKRSGQWATALMEAVEQQKMYADMSGKKYLEVEAWQLVGMFANAHAVAQNPIPQEKDGEIIGYECTAIVYQNNEIIGQGTMSCGLDAFPCRGKQGSEKNKAAMSAAQTWAISKALRNKFSFVAKLAGFEGTTADEMRGNDGAAFGGNSADFCPVHELSWRPAGRTKELMHIV
;
A
#
# COMPACT_ATOMS: atom_id res chain seq x y z
N MET A 1 -44.86 39.47 -6.39
CA MET A 1 -44.05 38.27 -6.77
C MET A 1 -42.64 38.51 -6.29
N SER A 2 -42.30 37.91 -5.15
CA SER A 2 -40.98 38.02 -4.54
C SER A 2 -40.17 36.77 -4.93
N LEU A 3 -39.06 36.98 -5.65
CA LEU A 3 -38.11 35.90 -5.99
C LEU A 3 -37.29 35.57 -4.76
N ALA A 4 -37.46 34.35 -4.25
CA ALA A 4 -36.63 33.79 -3.18
C ALA A 4 -35.18 33.69 -3.66
N ARG A 5 -34.25 34.27 -2.90
CA ARG A 5 -32.81 34.06 -3.03
C ARG A 5 -32.53 32.59 -2.74
N GLN A 6 -31.87 31.91 -3.67
CA GLN A 6 -31.28 30.63 -3.43
C GLN A 6 -30.10 30.84 -2.47
N ASP A 7 -30.14 30.16 -1.36
CA ASP A 7 -29.07 30.04 -0.38
C ASP A 7 -27.88 29.33 -1.08
N GLU A 8 -26.82 30.08 -1.40
CA GLU A 8 -25.56 29.50 -1.83
C GLU A 8 -24.98 28.74 -0.64
N GLY A 9 -25.04 27.43 -0.69
CA GLY A 9 -24.51 26.56 0.35
C GLY A 9 -23.07 26.91 0.67
N GLN A 10 -22.85 27.50 1.81
CA GLN A 10 -21.56 27.76 2.39
C GLN A 10 -20.91 26.40 2.65
N ILE A 11 -19.88 26.06 1.87
CA ILE A 11 -19.05 24.89 2.12
C ILE A 11 -18.29 25.22 3.40
N ASP A 12 -18.71 24.65 4.53
CA ASP A 12 -17.91 24.65 5.74
C ASP A 12 -16.62 23.90 5.44
N VAL A 13 -15.55 24.65 5.20
CA VAL A 13 -14.19 24.11 5.19
C VAL A 13 -13.92 23.61 6.59
N ILE A 14 -14.05 22.29 6.78
CA ILE A 14 -13.59 21.63 8.00
C ILE A 14 -12.08 21.93 8.05
N GLN A 15 -11.71 22.93 8.82
CA GLN A 15 -10.33 23.12 9.23
C GLN A 15 -9.97 21.93 10.13
N GLY A 16 -9.60 20.82 9.49
CA GLY A 16 -8.94 19.73 10.19
C GLY A 16 -7.71 20.33 10.85
N ASN A 17 -7.68 20.28 12.18
CA ASN A 17 -6.49 20.60 12.96
C ASN A 17 -5.41 19.58 12.57
N LEU A 18 -4.74 19.83 11.45
CA LEU A 18 -3.44 19.21 11.22
C LEU A 18 -2.57 19.62 12.40
N PRO A 19 -1.90 18.68 13.07
CA PRO A 19 -0.97 19.05 14.13
C PRO A 19 0.02 20.03 13.50
N VAL A 20 -0.08 21.29 13.89
CA VAL A 20 0.86 22.34 13.49
C VAL A 20 2.15 21.96 14.18
N TYR A 21 3.05 21.34 13.46
CA TYR A 21 4.41 21.13 13.94
C TYR A 21 5.05 22.51 13.99
N GLU A 22 5.22 23.04 15.20
CA GLU A 22 5.76 24.39 15.43
C GLU A 22 7.17 24.55 14.87
N ASN A 23 7.92 23.44 14.73
CA ASN A 23 9.29 23.44 14.24
C ASN A 23 9.59 22.24 13.33
N PRO A 24 9.86 22.42 12.02
CA PRO A 24 10.23 21.33 11.12
C PRO A 24 11.46 20.53 11.56
N ALA A 25 12.42 21.14 12.24
CA ALA A 25 13.59 20.46 12.75
C ALA A 25 13.25 19.43 13.85
N GLU A 26 12.23 19.68 14.65
CA GLU A 26 11.75 18.72 15.66
C GLU A 26 11.06 17.54 15.01
N VAL A 27 10.30 17.77 13.92
CA VAL A 27 9.70 16.70 13.13
C VAL A 27 10.77 15.75 12.59
N VAL A 28 11.83 16.30 11.99
CA VAL A 28 12.94 15.51 11.46
C VAL A 28 13.66 14.75 12.57
N LYS A 29 13.94 15.40 13.69
CA LYS A 29 14.60 14.79 14.87
C LYS A 29 13.78 13.61 15.40
N ARG A 30 12.46 13.80 15.60
CA ARG A 30 11.55 12.74 16.07
C ARG A 30 11.47 11.59 15.08
N SER A 31 11.34 11.91 13.79
CA SER A 31 11.34 10.89 12.73
C SER A 31 12.63 10.07 12.68
N GLY A 32 13.78 10.71 12.94
CA GLY A 32 15.06 10.02 13.07
C GLY A 32 15.12 9.07 14.28
N GLN A 33 14.54 9.46 15.42
CA GLN A 33 14.43 8.59 16.59
C GLN A 33 13.56 7.37 16.31
N TRP A 34 12.41 7.55 15.65
CA TRP A 34 11.55 6.45 15.22
C TRP A 34 12.26 5.51 14.23
N ALA A 35 12.99 6.08 13.29
CA ALA A 35 13.75 5.31 12.32
C ALA A 35 14.83 4.45 12.97
N THR A 36 15.56 4.96 13.96
CA THR A 36 16.55 4.19 14.71
C THR A 36 15.90 3.05 15.48
N ALA A 37 14.83 3.33 16.23
CA ALA A 37 14.10 2.31 16.98
C ALA A 37 13.47 1.24 16.05
N LEU A 38 12.94 1.66 14.89
CA LEU A 38 12.42 0.75 13.88
C LEU A 38 13.52 -0.17 13.34
N MET A 39 14.66 0.39 12.95
CA MET A 39 15.78 -0.36 12.42
C MET A 39 16.23 -1.45 13.40
N GLU A 40 16.43 -1.10 14.67
CA GLU A 40 16.84 -2.04 15.72
C GLU A 40 15.82 -3.18 15.88
N ALA A 41 14.54 -2.87 16.01
CA ALA A 41 13.50 -3.88 16.19
C ALA A 41 13.36 -4.79 14.95
N VAL A 42 13.35 -4.21 13.74
CA VAL A 42 13.20 -4.94 12.48
C VAL A 42 14.37 -5.89 12.22
N GLU A 43 15.61 -5.45 12.49
CA GLU A 43 16.78 -6.31 12.31
C GLU A 43 16.83 -7.43 13.35
N GLN A 44 16.48 -7.16 14.61
CA GLN A 44 16.44 -8.17 15.67
C GLN A 44 15.37 -9.23 15.42
N GLN A 45 14.19 -8.82 15.02
CA GLN A 45 13.03 -9.70 14.82
C GLN A 45 12.87 -10.20 13.38
N LYS A 46 13.70 -9.72 12.45
CA LYS A 46 13.64 -10.01 11.01
C LYS A 46 12.27 -9.76 10.38
N MET A 47 11.67 -8.62 10.73
CA MET A 47 10.35 -8.20 10.22
C MET A 47 10.46 -7.61 8.80
N TYR A 48 11.25 -8.22 7.93
CA TYR A 48 11.44 -7.81 6.55
C TYR A 48 11.66 -9.00 5.62
N ALA A 49 11.31 -8.83 4.36
CA ALA A 49 11.69 -9.72 3.28
C ALA A 49 12.89 -9.13 2.53
N ASP A 50 13.95 -9.93 2.33
CA ASP A 50 15.06 -9.57 1.44
C ASP A 50 14.75 -10.06 0.03
N MET A 51 14.71 -9.12 -0.90
CA MET A 51 14.49 -9.40 -2.31
C MET A 51 15.56 -8.67 -3.12
N SER A 52 16.48 -9.43 -3.70
CA SER A 52 17.60 -8.89 -4.50
C SER A 52 18.45 -7.86 -3.76
N GLY A 53 18.73 -8.09 -2.47
CA GLY A 53 19.54 -7.21 -1.62
C GLY A 53 18.81 -5.97 -1.12
N LYS A 54 17.49 -5.89 -1.32
CA LYS A 54 16.63 -4.83 -0.81
C LYS A 54 15.73 -5.37 0.27
N LYS A 55 15.61 -4.63 1.38
CA LYS A 55 14.79 -5.03 2.53
C LYS A 55 13.45 -4.32 2.49
N TYR A 56 12.39 -5.10 2.39
CA TYR A 56 10.99 -4.66 2.34
C TYR A 56 10.30 -5.02 3.65
N LEU A 57 9.73 -4.03 4.34
CA LEU A 57 9.07 -4.24 5.61
C LEU A 57 7.81 -5.11 5.47
N GLU A 58 7.64 -6.04 6.40
CA GLU A 58 6.43 -6.84 6.59
C GLU A 58 5.37 -6.06 7.40
N VAL A 59 4.15 -6.60 7.48
CA VAL A 59 3.01 -5.91 8.12
C VAL A 59 3.29 -5.56 9.57
N GLU A 60 3.99 -6.41 10.31
CA GLU A 60 4.33 -6.22 11.72
C GLU A 60 5.23 -4.98 11.91
N ALA A 61 6.19 -4.78 11.02
CA ALA A 61 7.03 -3.60 11.05
C ALA A 61 6.24 -2.32 10.74
N TRP A 62 5.29 -2.37 9.80
CA TRP A 62 4.40 -1.24 9.52
C TRP A 62 3.47 -0.93 10.69
N GLN A 63 2.96 -1.96 11.38
CA GLN A 63 2.18 -1.78 12.60
C GLN A 63 3.02 -1.13 13.72
N LEU A 64 4.28 -1.53 13.86
CA LEU A 64 5.20 -0.93 14.82
C LEU A 64 5.42 0.58 14.53
N VAL A 65 5.60 0.95 13.26
CA VAL A 65 5.67 2.37 12.86
C VAL A 65 4.40 3.13 13.23
N GLY A 66 3.23 2.51 13.01
CA GLY A 66 1.95 3.06 13.43
C GLY A 66 1.91 3.31 14.94
N MET A 67 2.38 2.36 15.75
CA MET A 67 2.43 2.48 17.21
C MET A 67 3.29 3.67 17.67
N PHE A 68 4.42 3.95 17.03
CA PHE A 68 5.25 5.12 17.35
C PHE A 68 4.49 6.44 17.16
N ALA A 69 3.58 6.47 16.20
CA ALA A 69 2.73 7.61 15.91
C ALA A 69 1.40 7.62 16.69
N ASN A 70 1.19 6.68 17.64
CA ASN A 70 -0.11 6.43 18.28
C ASN A 70 -1.24 6.23 17.24
N ALA A 71 -0.93 5.51 16.16
CA ALA A 71 -1.85 5.21 15.08
C ALA A 71 -2.00 3.70 14.91
N HIS A 72 -3.16 3.26 14.44
CA HIS A 72 -3.43 1.87 14.12
C HIS A 72 -4.25 1.76 12.85
N ALA A 73 -4.08 0.67 12.12
CA ALA A 73 -4.87 0.37 10.94
C ALA A 73 -5.91 -0.73 11.22
N VAL A 74 -7.12 -0.53 10.73
CA VAL A 74 -8.23 -1.48 10.83
C VAL A 74 -8.64 -1.89 9.43
N ALA A 75 -8.51 -3.18 9.11
CA ALA A 75 -9.01 -3.74 7.86
C ALA A 75 -10.53 -3.88 7.90
N GLN A 76 -11.18 -3.49 6.83
CA GLN A 76 -12.61 -3.74 6.62
C GLN A 76 -12.87 -5.18 6.17
N ASN A 77 -14.13 -5.56 6.03
CA ASN A 77 -14.48 -6.86 5.46
C ASN A 77 -14.04 -6.93 4.01
N PRO A 78 -13.34 -8.01 3.59
CA PRO A 78 -12.97 -8.20 2.20
C PRO A 78 -14.20 -8.34 1.31
N ILE A 79 -14.17 -7.68 0.17
CA ILE A 79 -15.23 -7.69 -0.84
C ILE A 79 -14.81 -8.63 -1.97
N PRO A 80 -15.65 -9.62 -2.37
CA PRO A 80 -15.33 -10.48 -3.51
C PRO A 80 -15.25 -9.66 -4.80
N GLN A 81 -14.25 -9.98 -5.62
CA GLN A 81 -14.13 -9.49 -6.99
C GLN A 81 -14.62 -10.58 -7.93
N GLU A 82 -15.57 -10.24 -8.79
CA GLU A 82 -16.19 -11.18 -9.72
C GLU A 82 -15.85 -10.83 -11.16
N LYS A 83 -15.69 -11.86 -11.96
CA LYS A 83 -15.57 -11.79 -13.41
C LYS A 83 -16.36 -12.94 -14.04
N ASP A 84 -17.23 -12.63 -14.99
CA ASP A 84 -18.07 -13.60 -15.69
C ASP A 84 -18.91 -14.50 -14.75
N GLY A 85 -19.31 -13.96 -13.57
CA GLY A 85 -20.08 -14.66 -12.54
C GLY A 85 -19.27 -15.56 -11.62
N GLU A 86 -17.94 -15.56 -11.74
CA GLU A 86 -17.03 -16.30 -10.86
C GLU A 86 -16.20 -15.35 -9.97
N ILE A 87 -15.99 -15.76 -8.72
CA ILE A 87 -15.09 -15.02 -7.82
C ILE A 87 -13.66 -15.24 -8.26
N ILE A 88 -12.96 -14.17 -8.63
CA ILE A 88 -11.56 -14.18 -9.05
C ILE A 88 -10.58 -13.71 -7.97
N GLY A 89 -11.07 -13.10 -6.90
CA GLY A 89 -10.25 -12.57 -5.82
C GLY A 89 -11.07 -11.83 -4.77
N TYR A 90 -10.36 -11.16 -3.88
CA TYR A 90 -10.96 -10.33 -2.85
C TYR A 90 -10.20 -9.02 -2.72
N GLU A 91 -10.93 -7.95 -2.50
CA GLU A 91 -10.41 -6.61 -2.23
C GLU A 91 -10.69 -6.24 -0.78
N CYS A 92 -9.75 -5.58 -0.14
CA CYS A 92 -9.91 -5.06 1.21
C CYS A 92 -9.40 -3.62 1.29
N THR A 93 -10.11 -2.79 2.04
CA THR A 93 -9.65 -1.45 2.44
C THR A 93 -9.29 -1.46 3.92
N ALA A 94 -8.14 -0.91 4.27
CA ALA A 94 -7.77 -0.62 5.65
C ALA A 94 -7.77 0.88 5.90
N ILE A 95 -8.27 1.29 7.07
CA ILE A 95 -8.37 2.68 7.50
C ILE A 95 -7.38 2.89 8.65
N VAL A 96 -6.59 3.95 8.57
CA VAL A 96 -5.65 4.33 9.63
C VAL A 96 -6.30 5.38 10.53
N TYR A 97 -6.34 5.08 11.81
CA TYR A 97 -6.83 5.97 12.86
C TYR A 97 -5.68 6.49 13.71
N GLN A 98 -5.78 7.74 14.12
CA GLN A 98 -4.94 8.37 15.13
C GLN A 98 -5.84 9.26 16.00
N ASN A 99 -5.84 9.06 17.32
CA ASN A 99 -6.71 9.79 18.25
C ASN A 99 -8.21 9.75 17.86
N ASN A 100 -8.69 8.60 17.36
CA ASN A 100 -10.04 8.37 16.83
C ASN A 100 -10.39 9.13 15.54
N GLU A 101 -9.43 9.81 14.93
CA GLU A 101 -9.60 10.47 13.63
C GLU A 101 -9.02 9.59 12.51
N ILE A 102 -9.66 9.61 11.35
CA ILE A 102 -9.15 8.95 10.15
C ILE A 102 -8.05 9.81 9.57
N ILE A 103 -6.81 9.26 9.49
CA ILE A 103 -5.65 9.96 8.95
C ILE A 103 -5.16 9.39 7.63
N GLY A 104 -5.72 8.28 7.18
CA GLY A 104 -5.33 7.64 5.91
C GLY A 104 -6.08 6.35 5.65
N GLN A 105 -5.90 5.84 4.44
CA GLN A 105 -6.44 4.54 4.03
C GLN A 105 -5.58 3.89 2.95
N GLY A 106 -5.77 2.61 2.74
CA GLY A 106 -5.14 1.85 1.67
C GLY A 106 -6.02 0.67 1.26
N THR A 107 -6.12 0.44 -0.04
CA THR A 107 -6.87 -0.67 -0.61
C THR A 107 -5.93 -1.60 -1.36
N MET A 108 -6.10 -2.90 -1.15
CA MET A 108 -5.35 -3.96 -1.82
C MET A 108 -6.28 -5.12 -2.19
N SER A 109 -5.92 -5.79 -3.28
CA SER A 109 -6.64 -6.98 -3.76
C SER A 109 -5.71 -8.18 -3.77
N CYS A 110 -6.27 -9.37 -3.50
CA CYS A 110 -5.60 -10.65 -3.66
C CYS A 110 -6.42 -11.53 -4.60
N GLY A 111 -5.86 -11.86 -5.76
CA GLY A 111 -6.44 -12.80 -6.71
C GLY A 111 -6.35 -14.24 -6.20
N LEU A 112 -7.29 -15.09 -6.62
CA LEU A 112 -7.25 -16.52 -6.28
C LEU A 112 -6.08 -17.27 -6.94
N ASP A 113 -5.41 -16.69 -7.92
CA ASP A 113 -4.19 -17.19 -8.58
C ASP A 113 -2.89 -16.69 -7.92
N ALA A 114 -3.00 -15.74 -7.00
CA ALA A 114 -1.85 -15.15 -6.31
C ALA A 114 -1.13 -16.15 -5.40
N PHE A 115 0.12 -15.84 -5.06
CA PHE A 115 1.00 -16.72 -4.28
C PHE A 115 0.38 -17.31 -3.00
N PRO A 116 -0.35 -16.53 -2.14
CA PRO A 116 -0.92 -17.09 -0.92
C PRO A 116 -2.00 -18.15 -1.15
N CYS A 117 -2.57 -18.19 -2.38
CA CYS A 117 -3.67 -19.06 -2.76
C CYS A 117 -3.21 -20.30 -3.54
N ARG A 118 -1.93 -20.31 -3.99
CA ARG A 118 -1.38 -21.43 -4.79
C ARG A 118 -1.41 -22.73 -4.01
N GLY A 119 -1.82 -23.81 -4.64
CA GLY A 119 -1.93 -25.13 -4.03
C GLY A 119 -3.13 -25.34 -3.11
N LYS A 120 -3.93 -24.29 -2.84
CA LYS A 120 -5.17 -24.39 -2.05
C LYS A 120 -6.39 -24.54 -2.97
N GLN A 121 -7.47 -25.13 -2.42
CA GLN A 121 -8.72 -25.36 -3.16
C GLN A 121 -9.95 -24.96 -2.35
N GLY A 122 -11.06 -24.69 -3.04
CA GLY A 122 -12.36 -24.42 -2.42
C GLY A 122 -12.29 -23.31 -1.36
N SER A 123 -12.86 -23.55 -0.21
CA SER A 123 -12.96 -22.56 0.88
C SER A 123 -11.61 -22.14 1.47
N GLU A 124 -10.60 -23.00 1.44
CA GLU A 124 -9.24 -22.65 1.91
C GLU A 124 -8.58 -21.62 1.03
N LYS A 125 -8.80 -21.73 -0.29
CA LYS A 125 -8.30 -20.77 -1.26
C LYS A 125 -8.91 -19.38 -1.04
N ASN A 126 -10.23 -19.33 -0.85
CA ASN A 126 -10.94 -18.08 -0.56
C ASN A 126 -10.48 -17.45 0.78
N LYS A 127 -10.35 -18.25 1.84
CA LYS A 127 -9.83 -17.77 3.13
C LYS A 127 -8.43 -17.19 3.01
N ALA A 128 -7.55 -17.84 2.23
CA ALA A 128 -6.20 -17.34 2.00
C ALA A 128 -6.20 -16.00 1.27
N ALA A 129 -7.04 -15.84 0.23
CA ALA A 129 -7.17 -14.59 -0.50
C ALA A 129 -7.74 -13.46 0.37
N MET A 130 -8.77 -13.74 1.17
CA MET A 130 -9.36 -12.76 2.09
C MET A 130 -8.34 -12.30 3.14
N SER A 131 -7.63 -13.24 3.77
CA SER A 131 -6.60 -12.93 4.77
C SER A 131 -5.46 -12.11 4.17
N ALA A 132 -4.99 -12.48 2.97
CA ALA A 132 -3.94 -11.74 2.28
C ALA A 132 -4.40 -10.32 1.92
N ALA A 133 -5.59 -10.15 1.37
CA ALA A 133 -6.14 -8.84 1.05
C ALA A 133 -6.21 -7.91 2.28
N GLN A 134 -6.61 -8.45 3.45
CA GLN A 134 -6.63 -7.70 4.72
C GLN A 134 -5.23 -7.29 5.17
N THR A 135 -4.29 -8.23 5.21
CA THR A 135 -2.90 -7.98 5.60
C THR A 135 -2.24 -6.94 4.69
N TRP A 136 -2.41 -7.09 3.39
CA TRP A 136 -1.83 -6.17 2.40
C TRP A 136 -2.46 -4.79 2.46
N ALA A 137 -3.77 -4.69 2.72
CA ALA A 137 -4.44 -3.42 2.91
C ALA A 137 -3.93 -2.67 4.15
N ILE A 138 -3.67 -3.37 5.27
CA ILE A 138 -3.08 -2.80 6.49
C ILE A 138 -1.68 -2.25 6.18
N SER A 139 -0.81 -3.06 5.58
CA SER A 139 0.54 -2.66 5.19
C SER A 139 0.50 -1.43 4.27
N LYS A 140 -0.38 -1.43 3.27
CA LYS A 140 -0.55 -0.33 2.31
C LYS A 140 -1.00 0.96 2.97
N ALA A 141 -1.99 0.89 3.85
CA ALA A 141 -2.54 2.04 4.54
C ALA A 141 -1.49 2.72 5.43
N LEU A 142 -0.76 1.96 6.23
CA LEU A 142 0.31 2.45 7.10
C LEU A 142 1.49 2.98 6.28
N ARG A 143 1.89 2.27 5.21
CA ARG A 143 2.92 2.74 4.29
C ARG A 143 2.58 4.09 3.68
N ASN A 144 1.36 4.27 3.19
CA ASN A 144 0.93 5.53 2.58
C ASN A 144 1.13 6.72 3.51
N LYS A 145 1.03 6.50 4.82
CA LYS A 145 1.19 7.55 5.83
C LYS A 145 2.62 7.69 6.35
N PHE A 146 3.34 6.59 6.52
CA PHE A 146 4.58 6.52 7.30
C PHE A 146 5.82 6.04 6.51
N SER A 147 5.76 5.96 5.17
CA SER A 147 6.87 5.45 4.35
C SER A 147 8.18 6.21 4.56
N PHE A 148 8.12 7.48 4.96
CA PHE A 148 9.30 8.28 5.27
C PHE A 148 10.11 7.72 6.45
N VAL A 149 9.46 7.12 7.46
CA VAL A 149 10.15 6.49 8.60
C VAL A 149 10.95 5.28 8.13
N ALA A 150 10.35 4.42 7.28
CA ALA A 150 11.04 3.27 6.70
C ALA A 150 12.25 3.69 5.87
N LYS A 151 12.12 4.74 5.05
CA LYS A 151 13.23 5.28 4.26
C LYS A 151 14.36 5.85 5.12
N LEU A 152 14.04 6.57 6.18
CA LEU A 152 15.04 7.05 7.13
C LEU A 152 15.76 5.92 7.87
N ALA A 153 15.07 4.80 8.10
CA ALA A 153 15.63 3.58 8.70
C ALA A 153 16.42 2.70 7.71
N GLY A 154 16.53 3.08 6.43
CA GLY A 154 17.27 2.36 5.41
C GLY A 154 16.51 1.22 4.73
N PHE A 155 15.20 1.12 4.93
CA PHE A 155 14.34 0.13 4.28
C PHE A 155 13.68 0.69 3.02
N GLU A 156 13.15 -0.21 2.18
CA GLU A 156 12.36 0.21 1.02
C GLU A 156 11.01 0.79 1.46
N GLY A 157 10.54 1.81 0.74
CA GLY A 157 9.27 2.47 1.04
C GLY A 157 8.04 1.69 0.56
N THR A 158 8.23 0.58 -0.18
CA THR A 158 7.19 -0.35 -0.63
C THR A 158 7.06 -1.49 0.36
N THR A 159 5.88 -2.08 0.51
CA THR A 159 5.68 -3.21 1.42
C THR A 159 6.23 -4.50 0.84
N ALA A 160 6.61 -5.46 1.69
CA ALA A 160 7.02 -6.81 1.26
C ALA A 160 5.90 -7.51 0.49
N ASP A 161 4.66 -7.29 0.90
CA ASP A 161 3.47 -7.90 0.32
C ASP A 161 3.20 -7.41 -1.11
N GLU A 162 3.39 -6.12 -1.38
CA GLU A 162 3.28 -5.57 -2.75
C GLU A 162 4.34 -6.17 -3.69
N MET A 163 5.52 -6.47 -3.18
CA MET A 163 6.59 -7.07 -3.98
C MET A 163 6.34 -8.55 -4.25
N ARG A 164 5.86 -9.30 -3.25
CA ARG A 164 5.49 -10.73 -3.42
C ARG A 164 4.28 -10.92 -4.33
N GLY A 165 3.34 -9.98 -4.34
CA GLY A 165 2.14 -10.02 -5.19
C GLY A 165 2.45 -9.87 -6.68
N ASN A 166 3.58 -9.27 -7.02
CA ASN A 166 4.00 -9.05 -8.42
C ASN A 166 4.65 -10.29 -9.07
N ASP A 167 4.96 -11.35 -8.30
CA ASP A 167 5.61 -12.55 -8.85
C ASP A 167 4.66 -13.46 -9.68
N GLY A 168 3.43 -13.03 -9.96
CA GLY A 168 2.50 -13.87 -10.71
C GLY A 168 1.29 -13.22 -11.35
N ALA A 169 1.07 -11.94 -11.16
CA ALA A 169 0.01 -11.22 -11.86
C ALA A 169 0.63 -10.09 -12.69
N ALA A 170 0.63 -10.26 -14.00
CA ALA A 170 0.86 -9.18 -14.95
C ALA A 170 -0.28 -8.14 -14.87
N PHE A 171 -0.39 -7.47 -13.72
CA PHE A 171 -1.10 -6.23 -13.55
C PHE A 171 -0.09 -5.15 -13.15
N GLY A 172 0.50 -4.55 -14.14
CA GLY A 172 1.50 -3.51 -14.00
C GLY A 172 2.73 -3.91 -14.77
N GLY A 173 2.59 -4.01 -16.09
CA GLY A 173 3.75 -3.74 -16.93
C GLY A 173 4.34 -2.43 -16.42
N ASN A 174 5.61 -2.43 -16.05
CA ASN A 174 6.34 -1.21 -15.80
C ASN A 174 5.93 -0.25 -16.92
N SER A 175 5.55 0.97 -16.58
CA SER A 175 5.28 2.00 -17.59
C SER A 175 6.48 2.22 -18.54
N ALA A 176 7.65 1.67 -18.18
CA ALA A 176 8.84 1.57 -19.00
C ALA A 176 8.78 0.49 -20.10
N ASP A 177 7.90 -0.53 -19.94
CA ASP A 177 7.79 -1.65 -20.89
C ASP A 177 6.64 -1.46 -21.89
N PHE A 178 5.95 -0.31 -21.83
CA PHE A 178 4.79 -0.01 -22.65
C PHE A 178 4.94 1.35 -23.35
N CYS A 179 4.72 1.39 -24.65
CA CYS A 179 4.74 2.64 -25.40
C CYS A 179 3.43 3.41 -25.14
N PRO A 180 3.46 4.58 -24.48
CA PRO A 180 2.23 5.32 -24.13
C PRO A 180 1.50 5.92 -25.35
N VAL A 181 2.14 5.96 -26.51
CA VAL A 181 1.57 6.53 -27.75
C VAL A 181 0.84 5.45 -28.56
N HIS A 182 1.34 4.22 -28.56
CA HIS A 182 0.82 3.15 -29.41
C HIS A 182 0.12 2.03 -28.64
N GLU A 183 0.07 2.11 -27.30
CA GLU A 183 -0.52 1.09 -26.43
C GLU A 183 0.05 -0.34 -26.66
N LEU A 184 1.31 -0.43 -27.11
CA LEU A 184 2.00 -1.68 -27.41
C LEU A 184 3.12 -1.94 -26.42
N SER A 185 3.31 -3.21 -26.06
CA SER A 185 4.42 -3.64 -25.22
C SER A 185 5.74 -3.47 -25.94
N TRP A 186 6.77 -2.96 -25.25
CA TRP A 186 8.13 -2.95 -25.74
C TRP A 186 8.67 -4.38 -25.83
N ARG A 187 9.30 -4.70 -26.93
CA ARG A 187 10.02 -5.96 -27.09
C ARG A 187 11.53 -5.72 -27.19
N PRO A 188 12.38 -6.56 -26.57
CA PRO A 188 13.81 -6.42 -26.71
C PRO A 188 14.21 -6.63 -28.16
N ALA A 189 15.01 -5.72 -28.71
CA ALA A 189 15.54 -5.80 -30.06
C ALA A 189 16.76 -6.74 -30.10
N GLY A 190 16.56 -8.00 -30.43
CA GLY A 190 17.63 -8.93 -30.71
C GLY A 190 18.77 -9.02 -29.67
N ARG A 191 20.04 -8.96 -30.12
CA ARG A 191 21.23 -9.04 -29.25
C ARG A 191 21.67 -7.72 -28.62
N THR A 192 21.07 -6.62 -29.00
CA THR A 192 21.34 -5.31 -28.40
C THR A 192 20.27 -5.06 -27.34
N LYS A 193 20.66 -4.63 -26.14
CA LYS A 193 19.75 -4.35 -25.02
C LYS A 193 18.86 -3.10 -25.23
N GLU A 194 18.66 -2.70 -26.46
CA GLU A 194 17.77 -1.59 -26.81
C GLU A 194 16.35 -2.09 -26.99
N LEU A 195 15.38 -1.37 -26.43
CA LEU A 195 13.97 -1.67 -26.56
C LEU A 195 13.43 -0.98 -27.81
N MET A 196 12.81 -1.73 -28.72
CA MET A 196 12.08 -1.20 -29.86
C MET A 196 10.63 -1.66 -29.81
N HIS A 197 9.71 -0.81 -30.21
CA HIS A 197 8.37 -1.25 -30.53
C HIS A 197 8.25 -1.48 -32.04
N ILE A 198 7.60 -2.54 -32.41
CA ILE A 198 7.34 -2.87 -33.82
C ILE A 198 5.92 -2.40 -34.10
N VAL A 199 5.79 -1.51 -35.08
CA VAL A 199 4.51 -1.03 -35.62
C VAL A 199 3.94 -2.11 -36.55
#